data_a2918638c5145575b30e21e53fec68b1
#
_entry.id   a2918638c5145575b30e21e53fec68b1
#
_cell.length_a   1.000
_cell.length_b   1.000
_cell.length_c   1.000
_cell.angle_alpha   90.00
_cell.angle_beta   90.00
_cell.angle_gamma   90.00
#
_symmetry.space_group_name_H-M   'P 1'
#
loop_
_entity.id
_entity.type
_entity.pdbx_description
1 polymer ?
#
loop_
_entity_poly.entity_id
_entity_poly.type
_entity_poly.pdbx_seq_one_letter_code
_entity_poly.pdbx_strand_id
1 'polypeptide(L)'
;MSLIIIGTVAFDAIETPFGKTDKIVGGAATYASLAASYFYNKTKIVAVVGDDFKKEDIETFKQHGIDTEGLQIKEGEKSFFWSGKYHNDMNSRDTLATSHQKNHQQRVLNFI
;
A
#
# COMPACT_ATOMS: atom_id res chain seq x y z
N MET A 1 -2.01 -20.94 12.16
CA MET A 1 -1.78 -19.59 12.71
C MET A 1 -2.19 -18.55 11.67
N SER A 2 -2.92 -17.53 12.08
CA SER A 2 -3.27 -16.40 11.20
C SER A 2 -2.49 -15.16 11.61
N LEU A 3 -2.19 -14.31 10.64
CA LEU A 3 -1.44 -13.08 10.84
C LEU A 3 -2.26 -11.91 10.28
N ILE A 4 -2.36 -10.86 11.07
CA ILE A 4 -3.03 -9.62 10.65
C ILE A 4 -1.99 -8.54 10.50
N ILE A 5 -1.95 -7.93 9.33
CA ILE A 5 -1.07 -6.80 9.02
C ILE A 5 -1.92 -5.53 8.97
N ILE A 6 -1.59 -4.58 9.83
CA ILE A 6 -2.27 -3.29 9.91
C ILE A 6 -1.26 -2.22 9.51
N GLY A 7 -1.60 -1.41 8.52
CA GLY A 7 -0.67 -0.37 8.09
C GLY A 7 -1.12 0.33 6.82
N THR A 8 -0.17 0.92 6.13
CA THR A 8 -0.42 1.71 4.94
C THR A 8 -0.44 0.86 3.68
N VAL A 9 -1.49 1.01 2.90
CA VAL A 9 -1.56 0.61 1.50
C VAL A 9 -1.63 1.89 0.68
N ALA A 10 -0.73 2.07 -0.25
CA ALA A 10 -0.53 3.34 -0.93
C ALA A 10 -0.14 3.12 -2.38
N PHE A 11 -0.10 4.22 -3.14
CA PHE A 11 0.53 4.23 -4.46
C PHE A 11 1.87 4.94 -4.36
N ASP A 12 2.88 4.38 -5.00
CA ASP A 12 4.21 4.95 -5.12
C ASP A 12 4.54 5.22 -6.58
N ALA A 13 5.16 6.35 -6.84
CA ALA A 13 5.78 6.65 -8.13
C ALA A 13 7.26 6.92 -7.87
N ILE A 14 8.12 6.17 -8.54
CA ILE A 14 9.56 6.18 -8.28
C ILE A 14 10.32 6.56 -9.54
N GLU A 15 11.24 7.51 -9.40
CA GLU A 15 12.19 7.88 -10.42
C GLU A 15 13.60 7.55 -9.95
N THR A 16 14.37 6.87 -10.80
CA THR A 16 15.78 6.53 -10.56
C THR A 16 16.61 6.95 -11.76
N PRO A 17 17.96 6.96 -11.66
CA PRO A 17 18.80 7.17 -12.83
C PRO A 17 18.62 6.12 -13.94
N PHE A 18 18.02 4.97 -13.58
CA PHE A 18 17.83 3.85 -14.51
C PHE A 18 16.43 3.79 -15.13
N GLY A 19 15.50 4.58 -14.62
CA GLY A 19 14.15 4.59 -15.15
C GLY A 19 13.13 5.22 -14.21
N LYS A 20 11.89 5.22 -14.66
CA LYS A 20 10.78 5.85 -13.97
C LYS A 20 9.58 4.90 -13.97
N THR A 21 8.91 4.77 -12.84
CA THR A 21 7.67 4.01 -12.73
C THR A 21 6.48 4.96 -12.60
N ASP A 22 5.34 4.51 -13.13
CA ASP A 22 4.06 5.12 -12.81
C ASP A 22 3.59 4.65 -11.43
N LYS A 23 2.38 5.01 -11.05
CA LYS A 23 1.80 4.62 -9.77
C LYS A 23 1.77 3.09 -9.63
N ILE A 24 2.47 2.59 -8.64
CA ILE A 24 2.47 1.18 -8.26
C ILE A 24 1.94 1.02 -6.84
N VAL A 25 1.34 -0.13 -6.55
CA VAL A 25 0.85 -0.42 -5.20
C VAL A 25 2.03 -0.64 -4.28
N GLY A 26 2.08 0.13 -3.21
CA GLY A 26 3.14 0.09 -2.21
C GLY A 26 2.60 0.32 -0.81
N GLY A 27 3.44 0.86 0.05
CA GLY A 27 3.13 1.07 1.45
C GLY A 27 3.58 -0.10 2.32
N ALA A 28 3.79 0.18 3.61
CA ALA A 28 4.36 -0.80 4.54
C ALA A 28 3.50 -2.06 4.66
N ALA A 29 2.17 -1.92 4.72
CA ALA A 29 1.28 -3.07 4.84
C ALA A 29 1.28 -3.95 3.58
N THR A 30 1.42 -3.35 2.40
CA THR A 30 1.52 -4.09 1.14
C THR A 30 2.73 -5.02 1.16
N TYR A 31 3.90 -4.49 1.43
CA TYR A 31 5.13 -5.27 1.42
C TYR A 31 5.16 -6.30 2.54
N ALA A 32 4.71 -5.92 3.74
CA ALA A 32 4.67 -6.83 4.88
C ALA A 32 3.71 -8.00 4.63
N SER A 33 2.53 -7.75 4.08
CA SER A 33 1.54 -8.81 3.82
C SER A 33 1.98 -9.73 2.69
N LEU A 34 2.58 -9.21 1.64
CA LEU A 34 3.12 -10.02 0.56
C LEU A 34 4.26 -10.92 1.05
N ALA A 35 5.18 -10.36 1.84
CA ALA A 35 6.26 -11.15 2.44
C ALA A 35 5.72 -12.24 3.37
N ALA A 36 4.78 -11.89 4.25
CA ALA A 36 4.18 -12.82 5.20
C ALA A 36 3.41 -13.95 4.50
N SER A 37 2.83 -13.69 3.34
CA SER A 37 2.04 -14.69 2.60
C SER A 37 2.85 -15.92 2.17
N TYR A 38 4.16 -15.79 2.09
CA TYR A 38 5.05 -16.94 1.80
C TYR A 38 5.25 -17.87 2.99
N PHE A 39 4.95 -17.41 4.20
CA PHE A 39 5.21 -18.15 5.44
C PHE A 39 3.94 -18.51 6.20
N TYR A 40 2.83 -17.81 5.96
CA TYR A 40 1.57 -18.01 6.68
C TYR A 40 0.43 -18.26 5.69
N ASN A 41 -0.35 -19.29 5.94
CA ASN A 41 -1.49 -19.64 5.09
C ASN A 41 -2.67 -18.69 5.22
N LYS A 42 -2.75 -17.97 6.35
CA LYS A 42 -3.84 -17.05 6.66
C LYS A 42 -3.26 -15.69 7.03
N THR A 43 -3.04 -14.87 6.03
CA THR A 43 -2.63 -13.48 6.21
C THR A 43 -3.80 -12.57 5.86
N LYS A 44 -4.11 -11.65 6.78
CA LYS A 44 -5.13 -10.62 6.58
C LYS A 44 -4.49 -9.25 6.57
N ILE A 45 -4.99 -8.38 5.71
CA ILE A 45 -4.54 -6.99 5.65
C ILE A 45 -5.67 -6.07 6.11
N VAL A 46 -5.33 -5.10 6.96
CA VAL A 46 -6.24 -4.05 7.42
C VAL A 46 -5.65 -2.71 7.05
N ALA A 47 -6.33 -2.00 6.18
CA ALA A 47 -5.89 -0.72 5.67
C ALA A 47 -7.07 0.07 5.10
N VAL A 48 -6.82 1.34 4.78
CA VAL A 48 -7.82 2.20 4.15
C VAL A 48 -7.21 2.75 2.85
N VAL A 49 -7.95 2.64 1.76
CA VAL A 49 -7.58 3.17 0.45
C VAL A 49 -8.70 4.06 -0.08
N GLY A 50 -8.41 4.85 -1.10
CA GLY A 50 -9.40 5.67 -1.79
C GLY A 50 -10.06 4.92 -2.94
N ASP A 51 -10.95 5.60 -3.63
CA ASP A 51 -11.69 5.04 -4.77
C ASP A 51 -10.83 4.89 -6.03
N ASP A 52 -9.60 5.42 -6.02
CA ASP A 52 -8.61 5.20 -7.05
C ASP A 52 -7.96 3.81 -6.98
N PHE A 53 -8.25 3.04 -5.91
CA PHE A 53 -7.79 1.66 -5.74
C PHE A 53 -8.73 0.73 -6.51
N LYS A 54 -8.19 0.03 -7.50
CA LYS A 54 -8.99 -0.75 -8.46
C LYS A 54 -9.06 -2.23 -8.10
N LYS A 55 -9.95 -2.95 -8.78
CA LYS A 55 -10.09 -4.40 -8.62
C LYS A 55 -8.78 -5.14 -8.90
N GLU A 56 -8.02 -4.70 -9.89
CA GLU A 56 -6.74 -5.32 -10.23
C GLU A 56 -5.74 -5.22 -9.07
N ASP A 57 -5.77 -4.10 -8.36
CA ASP A 57 -4.90 -3.89 -7.19
C ASP A 57 -5.27 -4.82 -6.05
N ILE A 58 -6.57 -5.00 -5.81
CA ILE A 58 -7.08 -5.95 -4.80
C ILE A 58 -6.74 -7.38 -5.21
N GLU A 59 -6.86 -7.70 -6.49
CA GLU A 59 -6.57 -9.03 -7.02
C GLU A 59 -5.12 -9.45 -6.76
N THR A 60 -4.19 -8.51 -6.78
CA THR A 60 -2.79 -8.78 -6.44
C THR A 60 -2.66 -9.41 -5.05
N PHE A 61 -3.40 -8.89 -4.07
CA PHE A 61 -3.42 -9.47 -2.72
C PHE A 61 -4.06 -10.86 -2.71
N LYS A 62 -5.18 -11.02 -3.40
CA LYS A 62 -5.93 -12.28 -3.44
C LYS A 62 -5.12 -13.40 -4.11
N GLN A 63 -4.34 -13.09 -5.14
CA GLN A 63 -3.48 -14.06 -5.80
C GLN A 63 -2.42 -14.63 -4.86
N HIS A 64 -2.04 -13.90 -3.83
CA HIS A 64 -1.11 -14.35 -2.80
C HIS A 64 -1.81 -14.96 -1.59
N GLY A 65 -3.12 -15.19 -1.66
CA GLY A 65 -3.88 -15.77 -0.57
C GLY A 65 -4.11 -14.82 0.61
N ILE A 66 -4.00 -13.52 0.39
CA ILE A 66 -4.21 -12.51 1.42
C ILE A 66 -5.69 -12.16 1.49
N ASP A 67 -6.25 -12.22 2.70
CA ASP A 67 -7.64 -11.83 2.96
C ASP A 67 -7.75 -10.30 2.98
N THR A 68 -8.58 -9.77 2.10
CA THR A 68 -8.77 -8.32 1.90
C THR A 68 -10.07 -7.78 2.52
N GLU A 69 -10.76 -8.54 3.36
CA GLU A 69 -11.96 -8.04 4.04
C GLU A 69 -11.70 -6.79 4.86
N GLY A 70 -10.51 -6.69 5.45
CA GLY A 70 -10.07 -5.53 6.23
C GLY A 70 -9.57 -4.36 5.40
N LEU A 71 -9.59 -4.45 4.08
CA LEU A 71 -9.20 -3.37 3.19
C LEU A 71 -10.43 -2.51 2.89
N GLN A 72 -10.51 -1.35 3.55
CA GLN A 72 -11.64 -0.44 3.39
C GLN A 72 -11.39 0.53 2.24
N ILE A 73 -12.38 0.64 1.33
CA ILE A 73 -12.34 1.60 0.24
C ILE A 73 -13.23 2.78 0.61
N LYS A 74 -12.65 4.00 0.63
CA LYS A 74 -13.37 5.24 0.93
C LYS A 74 -13.71 5.95 -0.37
N GLU A 75 -15.00 6.04 -0.67
CA GLU A 75 -15.49 6.77 -1.84
C GLU A 75 -15.25 8.28 -1.67
N GLY A 76 -14.93 8.95 -2.76
CA GLY A 76 -14.70 10.37 -2.79
C GLY A 76 -13.34 10.81 -2.26
N GLU A 77 -12.48 9.88 -1.90
CA GLU A 77 -11.12 10.14 -1.43
C GLU A 77 -10.09 9.38 -2.25
N LYS A 78 -8.86 9.85 -2.24
CA LYS A 78 -7.75 9.18 -2.90
C LYS A 78 -6.92 8.41 -1.90
N SER A 79 -6.27 7.36 -2.37
CA SER A 79 -5.33 6.59 -1.58
C SER A 79 -4.12 7.43 -1.22
N PHE A 80 -3.42 7.03 -0.15
CA PHE A 80 -2.12 7.60 0.18
C PHE A 80 -1.19 7.46 -1.02
N PHE A 81 -0.44 8.51 -1.32
CA PHE A 81 0.45 8.55 -2.48
C PHE A 81 1.80 9.16 -2.09
N TRP A 82 2.86 8.55 -2.59
CA TRP A 82 4.21 9.07 -2.46
C TRP A 82 4.92 9.01 -3.79
N SER A 83 5.65 10.08 -4.11
CA SER A 83 6.50 10.14 -5.29
C SER A 83 7.89 10.57 -4.88
N GLY A 84 8.89 9.84 -5.32
CA GLY A 84 10.26 10.11 -4.97
C GLY A 84 11.22 9.91 -6.11
N LYS A 85 12.37 10.60 -6.01
CA LYS A 85 13.47 10.49 -6.95
C LYS A 85 14.71 10.01 -6.22
N TYR A 86 15.25 8.88 -6.67
CA TYR A 86 16.49 8.34 -6.16
C TYR A 86 17.68 8.91 -6.91
N HIS A 87 18.75 9.20 -6.19
CA HIS A 87 20.01 9.69 -6.74
C HIS A 87 20.85 8.53 -7.30
N ASN A 88 21.98 8.88 -7.95
CA ASN A 88 22.80 7.92 -8.67
C ASN A 88 23.30 6.75 -7.82
N ASP A 89 23.57 6.99 -6.53
CA ASP A 89 24.04 5.96 -5.60
C ASP A 89 22.90 5.13 -5.01
N MET A 90 21.65 5.48 -5.27
CA MET A 90 20.45 4.83 -4.75
C MET A 90 20.32 4.86 -3.22
N ASN A 91 21.22 5.54 -2.52
CA ASN A 91 21.22 5.67 -1.06
C ASN A 91 20.50 6.92 -0.57
N SER A 92 20.35 7.91 -1.42
CA SER A 92 19.64 9.15 -1.10
C SER A 92 18.48 9.36 -2.08
N ARG A 93 17.45 10.02 -1.61
CA ARG A 93 16.24 10.28 -2.39
C ARG A 93 15.65 11.63 -2.02
N ASP A 94 14.97 12.23 -2.97
CA ASP A 94 14.14 13.41 -2.77
C ASP A 94 12.67 13.03 -2.87
N THR A 95 11.88 13.48 -1.93
CA THR A 95 10.42 13.33 -2.00
C THR A 95 9.88 14.41 -2.93
N LEU A 96 9.25 14.01 -4.02
CA LEU A 96 8.68 14.93 -5.00
C LEU A 96 7.24 15.31 -4.64
N ALA A 97 6.47 14.36 -4.11
CA ALA A 97 5.09 14.59 -3.73
C ALA A 97 4.65 13.59 -2.68
N THR A 98 3.79 14.02 -1.78
CA THR A 98 3.15 13.16 -0.79
C THR A 98 1.70 13.60 -0.64
N SER A 99 0.78 12.65 -0.69
CA SER A 99 -0.64 12.88 -0.45
C SER A 99 -1.13 11.90 0.60
N HIS A 100 -1.66 12.42 1.70
CA HIS A 100 -2.14 11.64 2.83
C HIS A 100 -3.66 11.56 2.83
N GLN A 101 -4.18 10.41 3.25
CA GLN A 101 -5.60 10.31 3.57
C GLN A 101 -5.90 11.06 4.85
N LYS A 102 -7.00 11.80 4.83
CA LYS A 102 -7.47 12.52 6.02
C LYS A 102 -7.89 11.50 7.08
N ASN A 103 -7.35 11.67 8.30
CA ASN A 103 -7.69 10.83 9.46
C ASN A 103 -7.44 9.33 9.24
N HIS A 104 -6.38 8.98 8.51
CA HIS A 104 -6.07 7.59 8.17
C HIS A 104 -6.00 6.67 9.39
N GLN A 105 -5.26 7.07 10.43
CA GLN A 105 -5.10 6.25 11.64
C GLN A 105 -6.43 6.02 12.35
N GLN A 106 -7.26 7.05 12.45
CA GLN A 106 -8.57 6.92 13.10
C GLN A 106 -9.49 6.00 12.31
N ARG A 107 -9.44 6.05 10.99
CA ARG A 107 -10.24 5.17 10.13
C ARG A 107 -9.86 3.72 10.29
N VAL A 108 -8.57 3.42 10.36
CA VAL A 108 -8.09 2.06 10.61
C VAL A 108 -8.56 1.57 11.97
N LEU A 109 -8.43 2.39 13.01
CA LEU A 109 -8.89 2.05 14.36
C LEU A 109 -10.39 1.80 14.41
N ASN A 110 -11.18 2.59 13.71
CA ASN A 110 -12.64 2.43 13.67
C ASN A 110 -13.06 1.16 12.93
N PHE A 111 -12.24 0.68 12.02
CA PHE A 111 -12.50 -0.56 11.28
C PHE A 111 -12.29 -1.79 12.15
N ILE A 112 -11.25 -1.76 12.98
CA ILE A 112 -10.90 -2.88 13.84
C ILE A 112 -11.95 -3.02 14.96
#